data_82ead502a0ecd69dcbd2d7164c377746
#
_entry.id   82ead502a0ecd69dcbd2d7164c377746
#
_cell.length_a   1.000
_cell.length_b   1.000
_cell.length_c   1.000
_cell.angle_alpha   90.00
_cell.angle_beta   90.00
_cell.angle_gamma   90.00
#
_symmetry.space_group_name_H-M   'P 1'
#
loop_
_entity.id
_entity.type
_entity.pdbx_description
1 polymer ?
#
loop_
_entity_poly.entity_id
_entity_poly.type
_entity_poly.pdbx_seq_one_letter_code
_entity_poly.pdbx_strand_id
1 'polypeptide(L)'
;HLLEIVGIQLDKPYSYLRGPKKRSKGFPNKEGSNILAVSGNHTRCGNSIIAISPHQPLEGIFSFYEIHLFYRKSGCELFGFILPITFTIFMGTNFKVAWGTTASYPDMYSVYKVGLKGVFNKRLNVTEGLIPLNRSAYFNYTLLYGKFPAPIVKQYFTTPDGKPIVKINHRYFLIDIPLIGYKLGTELNYRISHAQSNNEILALTLDYGYPYLDLVSIDTKNNILYVHNSHEPIRASEDEYMSDILSLDSLTQLDNGFEDGMFYIENPKSGYICSANQSPLKTDNDCRRFNKNGLHYYNDNSRSTRIKNLLETEIAKGKIDLETLANIFSDTRVILPIVRGIDFSVIYEVVAHGNRGFLLDILQKWDGEADIMSEGAAVFALLFYRYKDMYYTYHKNPDTIKVASASEINECLDWVSKRYVKGMTLGSIQFIKRGSVSKPIGGIPDSVNTIRSYFEKDKLVAEEGCAFRMLINLNERDIRTCHPYGTSSDEAAEHYTSQLDLFLNNEYKQLRPMTYYKQNYKSKMIIK
;
A
#
# COMPACT_ATOMS: atom_id res chain seq x y z
N HIS A 1 11.60 14.70 -2.52
CA HIS A 1 11.05 14.64 -1.16
C HIS A 1 9.54 14.91 -1.10
N LEU A 2 9.03 16.03 -1.69
CA LEU A 2 7.58 16.29 -1.72
C LEU A 2 6.80 15.20 -2.48
N LEU A 3 7.34 14.70 -3.58
CA LEU A 3 6.75 13.63 -4.38
C LEU A 3 6.82 12.27 -3.67
N GLU A 4 7.88 12.02 -2.90
CA GLU A 4 7.99 10.84 -2.02
C GLU A 4 6.99 10.91 -0.84
N ILE A 5 6.71 12.11 -0.32
CA ILE A 5 5.74 12.31 0.78
C ILE A 5 4.29 12.07 0.34
N VAL A 6 3.97 12.35 -0.92
CA VAL A 6 2.62 12.11 -1.46
C VAL A 6 2.46 10.73 -2.13
N GLY A 7 3.40 9.81 -1.91
CA GLY A 7 3.32 8.45 -2.44
C GLY A 7 3.47 8.34 -3.96
N ILE A 8 3.90 9.41 -4.63
CA ILE A 8 4.21 9.37 -6.06
C ILE A 8 5.52 8.62 -6.23
N GLN A 9 5.42 7.34 -6.49
CA GLN A 9 6.57 6.49 -6.82
C GLN A 9 7.08 6.86 -8.21
N LEU A 10 8.06 7.73 -8.24
CA LEU A 10 8.87 7.97 -9.44
C LEU A 10 9.87 6.79 -9.58
N ASP A 11 9.36 5.59 -9.73
CA ASP A 11 10.12 4.34 -9.53
C ASP A 11 11.26 4.12 -10.52
N LYS A 12 11.32 4.84 -11.62
CA LYS A 12 12.37 4.59 -12.61
C LYS A 12 13.26 5.77 -12.97
N PRO A 13 12.82 7.02 -13.14
CA PRO A 13 13.74 8.12 -13.37
C PRO A 13 14.64 8.43 -12.16
N TYR A 14 14.19 8.14 -10.93
CA TYR A 14 14.93 8.45 -9.70
C TYR A 14 15.83 7.33 -9.20
N SER A 15 15.62 6.08 -9.58
CA SER A 15 16.56 5.01 -9.26
C SER A 15 17.95 5.24 -9.85
N TYR A 16 18.04 5.98 -10.95
CA TYR A 16 19.31 6.41 -11.57
C TYR A 16 19.95 7.63 -10.88
N LEU A 17 19.21 8.40 -10.07
CA LEU A 17 19.74 9.58 -9.37
C LEU A 17 20.43 9.22 -8.05
N ARG A 18 20.21 8.05 -7.53
CA ARG A 18 20.96 7.56 -6.37
C ARG A 18 22.26 6.94 -6.88
N GLY A 19 23.36 7.73 -6.81
CA GLY A 19 24.71 7.14 -6.82
C GLY A 19 24.79 6.02 -5.74
N PRO A 20 25.88 5.22 -5.69
CA PRO A 20 25.99 4.02 -4.84
C PRO A 20 25.97 4.38 -3.36
N LYS A 21 24.86 4.91 -2.87
CA LYS A 21 24.58 4.99 -1.44
C LYS A 21 24.07 3.63 -0.98
N LYS A 22 24.57 3.18 0.16
CA LYS A 22 24.07 2.00 0.87
C LYS A 22 22.56 1.91 0.67
N ARG A 23 22.13 0.90 -0.06
CA ARG A 23 20.72 0.63 -0.36
C ARG A 23 19.94 0.69 0.93
N SER A 24 18.91 1.50 1.00
CA SER A 24 17.80 1.20 1.87
C SER A 24 17.33 -0.18 1.47
N LYS A 25 17.41 -1.14 2.37
CA LYS A 25 17.19 -2.56 2.09
C LYS A 25 15.71 -2.92 1.94
N GLY A 26 14.85 -1.96 1.62
CA GLY A 26 13.41 -2.17 1.45
C GLY A 26 13.02 -2.56 0.01
N PHE A 27 11.87 -3.18 -0.14
CA PHE A 27 11.18 -3.31 -1.42
C PHE A 27 11.02 -1.94 -2.06
N PRO A 28 11.02 -1.78 -3.40
CA PRO A 28 10.39 -0.63 -4.00
C PRO A 28 8.97 -0.62 -3.42
N ASN A 29 8.66 0.45 -2.68
CA ASN A 29 7.45 0.55 -1.85
C ASN A 29 6.23 0.28 -2.72
N LYS A 30 5.76 -0.95 -2.70
CA LYS A 30 4.40 -1.24 -3.09
C LYS A 30 3.63 -1.33 -1.80
N GLU A 31 3.15 -0.18 -1.40
CA GLU A 31 2.12 -0.07 -0.40
C GLU A 31 1.05 -1.09 -0.74
N GLY A 32 0.53 -1.75 0.25
CA GLY A 32 -0.53 -2.72 0.11
C GLY A 32 -1.60 -2.44 1.15
N SER A 33 -2.76 -3.00 0.98
CA SER A 33 -3.82 -2.93 1.99
C SER A 33 -4.85 -4.02 1.70
N ASN A 34 -5.63 -4.39 2.70
CA ASN A 34 -6.83 -5.19 2.52
C ASN A 34 -8.00 -4.48 3.18
N ILE A 35 -9.11 -4.36 2.47
CA ILE A 35 -10.39 -3.94 3.03
C ILE A 35 -11.46 -4.89 2.54
N LEU A 36 -12.36 -5.28 3.44
CA LEU A 36 -13.49 -6.13 3.15
C LEU A 36 -14.72 -5.56 3.85
N ALA A 37 -15.68 -5.06 3.09
CA ALA A 37 -16.99 -4.64 3.57
C ALA A 37 -18.03 -5.69 3.17
N VAL A 38 -18.89 -6.08 4.11
CA VAL A 38 -19.93 -7.10 3.90
C VAL A 38 -21.27 -6.53 4.34
N SER A 39 -22.28 -6.67 3.49
CA SER A 39 -23.63 -6.16 3.76
C SER A 39 -24.35 -7.01 4.82
N GLY A 40 -25.34 -6.41 5.47
CA GLY A 40 -26.15 -7.07 6.50
C GLY A 40 -26.85 -8.37 6.03
N ASN A 41 -27.02 -8.55 4.72
CA ASN A 41 -27.65 -9.77 4.19
C ASN A 41 -26.83 -11.03 4.48
N HIS A 42 -25.51 -10.91 4.57
CA HIS A 42 -24.59 -12.02 4.84
C HIS A 42 -24.14 -12.11 6.30
N THR A 43 -24.52 -11.16 7.14
CA THR A 43 -24.06 -11.12 8.53
C THR A 43 -25.10 -11.68 9.51
N ARG A 44 -24.64 -12.23 10.64
CA ARG A 44 -25.51 -12.78 11.71
C ARG A 44 -26.35 -11.70 12.38
N CYS A 45 -25.78 -10.51 12.58
CA CYS A 45 -26.44 -9.37 13.21
C CYS A 45 -27.36 -8.58 12.27
N GLY A 46 -27.35 -8.86 10.95
CA GLY A 46 -28.10 -8.09 9.95
C GLY A 46 -27.54 -6.71 9.66
N ASN A 47 -26.39 -6.36 10.22
CA ASN A 47 -25.71 -5.07 10.00
C ASN A 47 -24.52 -5.22 9.06
N SER A 48 -24.21 -4.18 8.29
CA SER A 48 -22.96 -4.13 7.53
C SER A 48 -21.76 -4.08 8.44
N ILE A 49 -20.71 -4.83 8.08
CA ILE A 49 -19.45 -4.92 8.82
C ILE A 49 -18.28 -4.64 7.87
N ILE A 50 -17.17 -4.10 8.41
CA ILE A 50 -15.97 -3.81 7.63
C ILE A 50 -14.71 -4.25 8.39
N ALA A 51 -13.77 -4.82 7.65
CA ALA A 51 -12.41 -5.10 8.11
C ALA A 51 -11.41 -4.28 7.29
N ILE A 52 -10.43 -3.67 7.97
CA ILE A 52 -9.42 -2.77 7.41
C ILE A 52 -8.04 -3.21 7.89
N SER A 53 -7.12 -3.43 6.96
CA SER A 53 -5.73 -3.80 7.25
C SER A 53 -4.79 -3.15 6.24
N PRO A 54 -4.29 -1.93 6.51
CA PRO A 54 -3.29 -1.29 5.68
C PRO A 54 -1.93 -1.97 5.84
N HIS A 55 -1.19 -2.08 4.74
CA HIS A 55 0.16 -2.61 4.71
C HIS A 55 1.15 -1.46 4.53
N GLN A 56 1.84 -1.12 5.60
CA GLN A 56 2.74 0.04 5.70
C GLN A 56 4.00 -0.35 6.49
N PRO A 57 5.02 0.51 6.51
CA PRO A 57 6.12 0.36 7.43
C PRO A 57 5.65 0.19 8.87
N LEU A 58 6.21 -0.80 9.57
CA LEU A 58 5.85 -1.10 10.95
C LEU A 58 6.35 -0.04 11.93
N GLU A 59 7.35 0.75 11.53
CA GLU A 59 7.96 1.83 12.31
C GLU A 59 8.25 3.07 11.45
N GLY A 60 8.57 4.18 12.11
CA GLY A 60 8.97 5.44 11.48
C GLY A 60 7.80 6.40 11.24
N ILE A 61 8.02 7.41 10.41
CA ILE A 61 7.06 8.50 10.18
C ILE A 61 5.78 8.08 9.46
N PHE A 62 5.78 6.92 8.83
CA PHE A 62 4.61 6.34 8.15
C PHE A 62 3.92 5.26 8.98
N SER A 63 4.40 4.99 10.21
CA SER A 63 3.67 4.09 11.12
C SER A 63 2.37 4.74 11.58
N PHE A 64 1.36 3.91 11.73
CA PHE A 64 0.04 4.39 12.17
C PHE A 64 0.00 4.62 13.67
N TYR A 65 -0.70 5.68 14.06
CA TYR A 65 -0.98 5.99 15.46
C TYR A 65 -2.48 5.97 15.70
N GLU A 66 -2.93 5.11 16.62
CA GLU A 66 -4.35 4.99 16.98
C GLU A 66 -4.78 6.17 17.85
N ILE A 67 -5.92 6.75 17.55
CA ILE A 67 -6.45 7.90 18.27
C ILE A 67 -7.96 7.80 18.45
N HIS A 68 -8.43 8.25 19.61
CA HIS A 68 -9.84 8.40 19.94
C HIS A 68 -10.10 9.86 20.35
N LEU A 69 -10.87 10.58 19.54
CA LEU A 69 -11.16 11.98 19.72
C LEU A 69 -12.63 12.20 20.10
N PHE A 70 -12.87 13.12 21.00
CA PHE A 70 -14.21 13.56 21.36
C PHE A 70 -14.29 15.09 21.45
N TYR A 71 -15.04 15.66 20.55
CA TYR A 71 -15.26 17.09 20.48
C TYR A 71 -16.46 17.49 21.35
N ARG A 72 -16.23 18.03 22.53
CA ARG A 72 -17.28 18.32 23.52
C ARG A 72 -18.37 19.26 23.03
N LYS A 73 -18.01 20.25 22.20
CA LYS A 73 -18.96 21.27 21.72
C LYS A 73 -19.93 20.71 20.69
N SER A 74 -19.48 19.88 19.79
CA SER A 74 -20.29 19.30 18.73
C SER A 74 -20.85 17.93 19.07
N GLY A 75 -20.33 17.26 20.11
CA GLY A 75 -20.63 15.86 20.41
C GLY A 75 -20.02 14.88 19.40
N CYS A 76 -19.18 15.36 18.49
CA CYS A 76 -18.54 14.52 17.48
C CYS A 76 -17.52 13.59 18.12
N GLU A 77 -17.63 12.31 17.85
CA GLU A 77 -16.73 11.27 18.30
C GLU A 77 -16.07 10.62 17.09
N LEU A 78 -14.73 10.53 17.12
CA LEU A 78 -13.92 9.97 16.03
C LEU A 78 -12.97 8.93 16.60
N PHE A 79 -12.88 7.79 15.94
CA PHE A 79 -11.92 6.75 16.28
C PHE A 79 -11.26 6.19 15.03
N GLY A 80 -9.97 5.94 15.11
CA GLY A 80 -9.20 5.36 14.00
C GLY A 80 -7.72 5.59 14.16
N PHE A 81 -7.03 5.66 13.03
CA PHE A 81 -5.62 5.96 13.06
C PHE A 81 -5.25 7.13 12.14
N ILE A 82 -4.18 7.79 12.54
CA ILE A 82 -3.56 8.90 11.82
C ILE A 82 -2.15 8.48 11.39
N LEU A 83 -1.65 9.12 10.36
CA LEU A 83 -0.22 9.21 10.13
C LEU A 83 0.32 10.36 10.98
N PRO A 84 1.49 10.23 11.63
CA PRO A 84 2.04 11.29 12.51
C PRO A 84 2.21 12.67 11.85
N ILE A 85 2.27 12.69 10.51
CA ILE A 85 2.37 13.94 9.71
C ILE A 85 1.00 14.53 9.33
N THR A 86 -0.11 13.85 9.67
CA THR A 86 -1.49 14.30 9.38
C THR A 86 -2.22 14.56 10.69
N PHE A 87 -3.16 15.52 10.67
CA PHE A 87 -3.98 15.88 11.83
C PHE A 87 -5.42 15.40 11.71
N THR A 88 -5.69 14.50 10.75
CA THR A 88 -7.02 13.97 10.47
C THR A 88 -7.00 12.45 10.57
N ILE A 89 -8.13 11.86 10.95
CA ILE A 89 -8.30 10.39 10.88
C ILE A 89 -8.17 9.97 9.42
N PHE A 90 -7.18 9.13 9.15
CA PHE A 90 -6.92 8.63 7.80
C PHE A 90 -7.86 7.47 7.44
N MET A 91 -8.02 6.52 8.35
CA MET A 91 -9.03 5.45 8.27
C MET A 91 -9.65 5.24 9.65
N GLY A 92 -10.94 5.00 9.71
CA GLY A 92 -11.61 4.87 11.00
C GLY A 92 -13.11 5.01 10.92
N THR A 93 -13.69 5.62 11.94
CA THR A 93 -15.12 5.84 12.06
C THR A 93 -15.45 7.10 12.86
N ASN A 94 -16.56 7.73 12.51
CA ASN A 94 -17.24 8.73 13.31
C ASN A 94 -18.54 8.18 13.95
N PHE A 95 -18.69 6.85 13.97
CA PHE A 95 -19.85 6.11 14.46
C PHE A 95 -21.16 6.33 13.66
N LYS A 96 -21.10 7.02 12.52
CA LYS A 96 -22.15 7.12 11.49
C LYS A 96 -21.72 6.41 10.22
N VAL A 97 -20.47 6.59 9.87
CA VAL A 97 -19.78 5.90 8.79
C VAL A 97 -18.47 5.30 9.31
N ALA A 98 -18.02 4.23 8.67
CA ALA A 98 -16.67 3.72 8.83
C ALA A 98 -16.02 3.62 7.46
N TRP A 99 -14.75 4.01 7.35
CA TRP A 99 -14.04 4.07 6.08
C TRP A 99 -12.60 3.58 6.20
N GLY A 100 -12.13 3.04 5.11
CA GLY A 100 -10.74 2.70 4.90
C GLY A 100 -10.32 2.97 3.46
N THR A 101 -9.01 3.03 3.22
CA THR A 101 -8.47 3.24 1.90
C THR A 101 -7.44 2.18 1.55
N THR A 102 -7.37 1.79 0.28
CA THR A 102 -6.30 0.97 -0.26
C THR A 102 -5.54 1.75 -1.32
N ALA A 103 -4.24 1.50 -1.48
CA ALA A 103 -3.52 2.08 -2.59
C ALA A 103 -4.11 1.55 -3.90
N SER A 104 -4.46 2.47 -4.80
CA SER A 104 -4.68 2.21 -6.21
C SER A 104 -3.40 2.58 -6.98
N TYR A 105 -3.30 2.16 -8.22
CA TYR A 105 -2.12 2.43 -9.04
C TYR A 105 -2.53 3.09 -10.37
N PRO A 106 -3.25 4.22 -10.33
CA PRO A 106 -3.57 4.95 -11.54
C PRO A 106 -2.30 5.52 -12.16
N ASP A 107 -2.32 5.74 -13.46
CA ASP A 107 -1.24 6.44 -14.15
C ASP A 107 -1.40 7.95 -14.00
N MET A 108 -0.95 8.49 -12.87
CA MET A 108 -1.23 9.85 -12.42
C MET A 108 -0.30 10.92 -13.01
N TYR A 109 0.73 10.55 -13.74
CA TYR A 109 1.69 11.49 -14.30
C TYR A 109 2.24 11.02 -15.63
N SER A 110 2.65 11.98 -16.44
CA SER A 110 3.37 11.73 -17.68
C SER A 110 4.80 12.21 -17.56
N VAL A 111 5.73 11.42 -18.09
CA VAL A 111 7.14 11.80 -18.19
C VAL A 111 7.49 11.99 -19.66
N TYR A 112 7.76 13.22 -20.04
CA TYR A 112 8.14 13.56 -21.42
C TYR A 112 9.63 13.79 -21.50
N LYS A 113 10.30 13.11 -22.44
CA LYS A 113 11.66 13.47 -22.84
C LYS A 113 11.63 14.77 -23.64
N VAL A 114 12.41 15.77 -23.23
CA VAL A 114 12.35 17.10 -23.81
C VAL A 114 13.70 17.59 -24.28
N GLY A 115 13.70 18.37 -25.39
CA GLY A 115 14.84 19.11 -25.86
C GLY A 115 14.91 20.52 -25.27
N LEU A 116 16.04 20.91 -24.70
CA LEU A 116 16.26 22.28 -24.24
C LEU A 116 17.32 22.99 -25.03
N LYS A 117 17.05 24.25 -25.42
CA LYS A 117 18.02 25.15 -26.07
C LYS A 117 18.45 26.28 -25.14
N GLY A 118 19.61 26.85 -25.37
CA GLY A 118 20.17 27.93 -24.59
C GLY A 118 21.10 27.46 -23.45
N VAL A 119 22.07 28.30 -23.09
CA VAL A 119 23.07 27.99 -22.06
C VAL A 119 22.56 28.45 -20.69
N PHE A 120 22.25 29.71 -20.50
CA PHE A 120 21.81 30.30 -19.25
C PHE A 120 20.28 30.40 -19.15
N ASN A 121 19.63 30.86 -20.24
CA ASN A 121 18.18 30.95 -20.32
C ASN A 121 17.67 29.76 -21.13
N LYS A 122 17.37 28.66 -20.43
CA LYS A 122 16.84 27.45 -21.03
C LYS A 122 15.45 27.71 -21.60
N ARG A 123 15.22 27.16 -22.80
CA ARG A 123 13.94 27.18 -23.49
C ARG A 123 13.57 25.77 -23.92
N LEU A 124 12.32 25.42 -23.72
CA LEU A 124 11.76 24.16 -24.21
C LEU A 124 11.56 24.22 -25.71
N ASN A 125 12.03 23.20 -26.42
CA ASN A 125 11.90 23.11 -27.87
C ASN A 125 10.76 22.18 -28.24
N VAL A 126 9.73 22.73 -28.84
CA VAL A 126 8.51 22.03 -29.30
C VAL A 126 8.10 22.55 -30.67
N THR A 127 7.10 21.97 -31.30
CA THR A 127 6.61 22.39 -32.62
C THR A 127 6.12 23.83 -32.67
N GLU A 128 5.55 24.32 -31.59
CA GLU A 128 5.10 25.72 -31.44
C GLU A 128 6.28 26.71 -31.33
N GLY A 129 7.50 26.23 -31.16
CA GLY A 129 8.69 27.05 -31.07
C GLY A 129 9.52 26.85 -29.79
N LEU A 130 10.15 27.94 -29.34
CA LEU A 130 11.00 27.94 -28.16
C LEU A 130 10.31 28.60 -26.98
N ILE A 131 9.79 27.78 -26.07
CA ILE A 131 9.09 28.24 -24.89
C ILE A 131 10.08 28.62 -23.79
N PRO A 132 10.03 29.84 -23.22
CA PRO A 132 10.88 30.22 -22.11
C PRO A 132 10.52 29.44 -20.85
N LEU A 133 11.56 29.03 -20.10
CA LEU A 133 11.39 28.31 -18.84
C LEU A 133 11.66 29.21 -17.66
N ASN A 134 10.88 29.05 -16.60
CA ASN A 134 11.16 29.67 -15.33
C ASN A 134 12.33 28.94 -14.65
N ARG A 135 13.22 29.70 -14.01
CA ARG A 135 14.35 29.15 -13.26
C ARG A 135 14.11 29.35 -11.78
N SER A 136 14.13 28.26 -11.06
CA SER A 136 14.03 28.27 -9.60
C SER A 136 15.24 27.59 -8.98
N ALA A 137 15.53 27.94 -7.74
CA ALA A 137 16.61 27.32 -6.98
C ALA A 137 16.12 27.01 -5.57
N TYR A 138 16.58 25.91 -5.03
CA TYR A 138 16.39 25.60 -3.64
C TYR A 138 17.73 25.31 -2.96
N PHE A 139 17.79 25.65 -1.69
CA PHE A 139 18.94 25.42 -0.85
C PHE A 139 18.73 24.12 -0.08
N ASN A 140 19.70 23.24 -0.15
CA ASN A 140 19.76 22.08 0.71
C ASN A 140 21.06 22.13 1.52
N TYR A 141 21.00 21.80 2.79
CA TYR A 141 22.18 21.68 3.62
C TYR A 141 22.60 20.22 3.70
N THR A 142 23.85 19.95 3.37
CA THR A 142 24.47 18.65 3.62
C THR A 142 25.59 18.79 4.63
N LEU A 143 25.80 17.78 5.44
CA LEU A 143 26.96 17.74 6.32
C LEU A 143 28.16 17.19 5.55
N LEU A 144 29.12 18.05 5.23
CA LEU A 144 30.42 17.62 4.71
C LEU A 144 31.19 16.92 5.82
N TYR A 145 31.64 15.69 5.52
CA TYR A 145 32.32 14.83 6.52
C TYR A 145 31.54 14.61 7.82
N GLY A 146 30.20 14.74 7.77
CA GLY A 146 29.35 14.61 8.96
C GLY A 146 29.46 15.75 10.00
N LYS A 147 30.19 16.82 9.72
CA LYS A 147 30.49 17.88 10.70
C LYS A 147 30.20 19.30 10.24
N PHE A 148 30.38 19.60 8.96
CA PHE A 148 30.25 20.97 8.47
C PHE A 148 29.02 21.14 7.60
N PRO A 149 28.06 22.04 7.94
CA PRO A 149 26.93 22.33 7.07
C PRO A 149 27.42 23.06 5.81
N ALA A 150 27.22 22.47 4.64
CA ALA A 150 27.49 23.10 3.38
C ALA A 150 26.19 23.29 2.59
N PRO A 151 25.88 24.51 2.13
CA PRO A 151 24.71 24.74 1.31
C PRO A 151 24.95 24.15 -0.08
N ILE A 152 24.03 23.30 -0.52
CA ILE A 152 23.96 22.84 -1.91
C ILE A 152 22.83 23.60 -2.59
N VAL A 153 23.16 24.40 -3.56
CA VAL A 153 22.18 25.09 -4.40
C VAL A 153 21.84 24.16 -5.56
N LYS A 154 20.62 23.67 -5.60
CA LYS A 154 20.09 22.93 -6.75
C LYS A 154 19.16 23.81 -7.54
N GLN A 155 19.40 23.89 -8.83
CA GLN A 155 18.57 24.63 -9.77
C GLN A 155 17.69 23.66 -10.53
N TYR A 156 16.45 24.07 -10.75
CA TYR A 156 15.50 23.36 -11.60
C TYR A 156 14.76 24.35 -12.50
N PHE A 157 14.19 23.83 -13.55
CA PHE A 157 13.39 24.60 -14.48
C PHE A 157 11.93 24.15 -14.38
N THR A 158 11.03 25.08 -14.66
CA THR A 158 9.61 24.77 -14.83
C THR A 158 9.11 25.41 -16.12
N THR A 159 8.07 24.84 -16.70
CA THR A 159 7.26 25.50 -17.72
C THR A 159 6.59 26.74 -17.13
N PRO A 160 6.04 27.66 -17.95
CA PRO A 160 5.31 28.82 -17.45
C PRO A 160 4.14 28.48 -16.53
N ASP A 161 3.47 27.37 -16.77
CA ASP A 161 2.36 26.80 -15.97
C ASP A 161 2.85 25.98 -14.75
N GLY A 162 4.15 25.92 -14.50
CA GLY A 162 4.73 25.34 -13.28
C GLY A 162 5.15 23.88 -13.34
N LYS A 163 5.01 23.19 -14.49
CA LYS A 163 5.42 21.78 -14.62
C LYS A 163 6.94 21.65 -14.50
N PRO A 164 7.45 20.77 -13.62
CA PRO A 164 8.88 20.68 -13.37
C PRO A 164 9.64 19.96 -14.49
N ILE A 165 10.85 20.47 -14.79
CA ILE A 165 11.80 19.83 -15.69
C ILE A 165 13.03 19.39 -14.89
N VAL A 166 13.30 18.10 -14.92
CA VAL A 166 14.42 17.46 -14.23
C VAL A 166 15.50 17.03 -15.21
N LYS A 167 16.75 17.08 -14.78
CA LYS A 167 17.90 16.61 -15.58
C LYS A 167 18.40 15.29 -15.01
N ILE A 168 18.41 14.25 -15.83
CA ILE A 168 18.87 12.90 -15.49
C ILE A 168 19.85 12.44 -16.56
N ASN A 169 21.06 12.05 -16.19
CA ASN A 169 22.08 11.54 -17.13
C ASN A 169 22.23 12.39 -18.41
N HIS A 170 22.38 13.70 -18.22
CA HIS A 170 22.50 14.71 -19.31
C HIS A 170 21.25 14.89 -20.19
N ARG A 171 20.15 14.20 -19.92
CA ARG A 171 18.85 14.35 -20.61
C ARG A 171 17.89 15.13 -19.74
N TYR A 172 16.95 15.83 -20.36
CA TYR A 172 15.91 16.59 -19.67
C TYR A 172 14.57 15.88 -19.82
N PHE A 173 13.81 15.87 -18.74
CA PHE A 173 12.48 15.27 -18.67
C PHE A 173 11.52 16.27 -18.03
N LEU A 174 10.40 16.51 -18.70
CA LEU A 174 9.28 17.26 -18.15
C LEU A 174 8.37 16.25 -17.45
N ILE A 175 7.95 16.57 -16.23
CA ILE A 175 7.03 15.75 -15.47
C ILE A 175 5.70 16.50 -15.41
N ASP A 176 4.69 15.93 -16.03
CA ASP A 176 3.34 16.44 -15.99
C ASP A 176 2.54 15.66 -14.95
N ILE A 177 2.11 16.38 -13.92
CA ILE A 177 1.27 15.85 -12.85
C ILE A 177 0.00 16.69 -12.82
N PRO A 178 -1.09 16.23 -13.46
CA PRO A 178 -2.32 17.00 -13.56
C PRO A 178 -2.91 17.45 -12.23
N LEU A 179 -2.60 16.71 -11.15
CA LEU A 179 -3.12 16.96 -9.81
C LEU A 179 -2.34 18.01 -9.01
N ILE A 180 -1.28 18.61 -9.55
CA ILE A 180 -0.62 19.74 -8.88
C ILE A 180 -1.60 20.92 -8.84
N GLY A 181 -2.02 21.29 -7.63
CA GLY A 181 -2.98 22.37 -7.39
C GLY A 181 -4.41 21.92 -7.09
N TYR A 182 -4.70 20.62 -7.15
CA TYR A 182 -6.01 20.10 -6.76
C TYR A 182 -6.20 20.09 -5.23
N LYS A 183 -7.44 20.14 -4.79
CA LYS A 183 -7.83 20.02 -3.38
C LYS A 183 -7.58 18.58 -2.92
N LEU A 184 -6.43 18.34 -2.29
CA LEU A 184 -5.96 17.00 -1.98
C LEU A 184 -6.35 16.51 -0.59
N GLY A 185 -6.43 15.23 -0.51
CA GLY A 185 -6.58 14.25 0.56
C GLY A 185 -6.77 14.69 2.02
N THR A 186 -6.04 15.66 2.56
CA THR A 186 -6.19 16.05 3.97
C THR A 186 -7.54 16.72 4.26
N GLU A 187 -8.00 17.60 3.36
CA GLU A 187 -9.33 18.21 3.50
C GLU A 187 -10.43 17.19 3.29
N LEU A 188 -10.28 16.29 2.33
CA LEU A 188 -11.22 15.20 2.12
C LEU A 188 -11.32 14.30 3.36
N ASN A 189 -10.20 13.90 3.96
CA ASN A 189 -10.18 13.14 5.22
C ASN A 189 -10.94 13.84 6.35
N TYR A 190 -10.70 15.15 6.50
CA TYR A 190 -11.42 15.95 7.49
C TYR A 190 -12.92 15.94 7.22
N ARG A 191 -13.35 16.12 5.98
CA ARG A 191 -14.78 16.13 5.60
C ARG A 191 -15.42 14.76 5.76
N ILE A 192 -14.76 13.67 5.33
CA ILE A 192 -15.24 12.31 5.53
C ILE A 192 -15.43 12.02 7.02
N SER A 193 -14.52 12.52 7.88
CA SER A 193 -14.66 12.33 9.33
C SER A 193 -15.91 12.99 9.93
N HIS A 194 -16.63 13.82 9.17
CA HIS A 194 -17.89 14.46 9.58
C HIS A 194 -19.10 13.97 8.77
N ALA A 195 -18.90 13.12 7.77
CA ALA A 195 -19.98 12.58 6.94
C ALA A 195 -20.99 11.76 7.76
N GLN A 196 -22.27 11.84 7.38
CA GLN A 196 -23.37 11.15 8.06
C GLN A 196 -23.82 9.88 7.32
N SER A 197 -23.37 9.67 6.08
CA SER A 197 -23.78 8.56 5.22
C SER A 197 -22.77 8.31 4.10
N ASN A 198 -22.87 7.15 3.47
CA ASN A 198 -22.11 6.83 2.27
C ASN A 198 -22.43 7.77 1.10
N ASN A 199 -23.66 8.28 1.00
CA ASN A 199 -24.01 9.26 -0.03
C ASN A 199 -23.24 10.58 0.14
N GLU A 200 -23.03 11.02 1.39
CA GLU A 200 -22.19 12.21 1.64
C GLU A 200 -20.72 11.92 1.32
N ILE A 201 -20.21 10.74 1.66
CA ILE A 201 -18.85 10.35 1.27
C ILE A 201 -18.69 10.36 -0.25
N LEU A 202 -19.64 9.79 -0.99
CA LEU A 202 -19.61 9.79 -2.45
C LEU A 202 -19.61 11.21 -3.01
N ALA A 203 -20.49 12.08 -2.51
CA ALA A 203 -20.54 13.48 -2.93
C ALA A 203 -19.21 14.22 -2.66
N LEU A 204 -18.61 14.00 -1.49
CA LEU A 204 -17.31 14.58 -1.14
C LEU A 204 -16.19 14.10 -2.06
N THR A 205 -16.19 12.84 -2.46
CA THR A 205 -15.18 12.30 -3.37
C THR A 205 -15.30 12.83 -4.79
N LEU A 206 -16.49 13.34 -5.19
CA LEU A 206 -16.67 14.05 -6.46
C LEU A 206 -16.00 15.44 -6.45
N ASP A 207 -16.02 16.11 -5.30
CA ASP A 207 -15.46 17.45 -5.16
C ASP A 207 -13.93 17.46 -4.84
N TYR A 208 -13.43 16.37 -4.27
CA TYR A 208 -12.06 16.26 -3.76
C TYR A 208 -11.41 14.99 -4.27
N GLY A 209 -10.20 15.10 -4.82
CA GLY A 209 -9.47 13.94 -5.31
C GLY A 209 -8.76 13.14 -4.22
N TYR A 210 -8.87 11.82 -4.33
CA TYR A 210 -7.97 10.85 -3.67
C TYR A 210 -7.14 10.15 -4.74
N PRO A 211 -6.15 10.82 -5.31
CA PRO A 211 -5.60 10.50 -6.62
C PRO A 211 -4.98 9.11 -6.76
N TYR A 212 -4.69 8.41 -5.67
CA TYR A 212 -4.06 7.09 -5.69
C TYR A 212 -4.63 6.15 -4.61
N LEU A 213 -5.84 6.44 -4.16
CA LEU A 213 -6.48 5.62 -3.13
C LEU A 213 -7.89 5.21 -3.58
N ASP A 214 -8.18 3.95 -3.37
CA ASP A 214 -9.56 3.45 -3.36
C ASP A 214 -10.12 3.65 -1.97
N LEU A 215 -11.35 4.07 -1.87
CA LEU A 215 -12.08 4.21 -0.60
C LEU A 215 -13.14 3.12 -0.51
N VAL A 216 -13.23 2.46 0.64
CA VAL A 216 -14.32 1.55 0.99
C VAL A 216 -14.97 2.05 2.27
N SER A 217 -16.28 2.11 2.31
CA SER A 217 -17.02 2.55 3.50
C SER A 217 -18.31 1.77 3.74
N ILE A 218 -18.75 1.80 5.00
CA ILE A 218 -20.06 1.35 5.43
C ILE A 218 -20.74 2.47 6.22
N ASP A 219 -22.07 2.46 6.27
CA ASP A 219 -22.84 3.39 7.10
C ASP A 219 -23.85 2.69 8.01
N THR A 220 -24.45 3.44 8.93
CA THR A 220 -25.46 2.93 9.89
C THR A 220 -26.78 2.53 9.23
N LYS A 221 -26.98 2.80 7.93
CA LYS A 221 -28.13 2.35 7.14
C LYS A 221 -27.85 1.02 6.41
N ASN A 222 -26.72 0.38 6.73
CA ASN A 222 -26.27 -0.87 6.14
C ASN A 222 -25.83 -0.78 4.66
N ASN A 223 -25.56 0.43 4.15
CA ASN A 223 -24.96 0.58 2.84
C ASN A 223 -23.47 0.27 2.89
N ILE A 224 -22.97 -0.33 1.80
CA ILE A 224 -21.55 -0.53 1.53
C ILE A 224 -21.19 0.21 0.25
N LEU A 225 -20.07 0.93 0.25
CA LEU A 225 -19.63 1.77 -0.85
C LEU A 225 -18.15 1.54 -1.16
N TYR A 226 -17.82 1.45 -2.44
CA TYR A 226 -16.47 1.55 -2.97
C TYR A 226 -16.38 2.76 -3.89
N VAL A 227 -15.32 3.52 -3.79
CA VAL A 227 -15.00 4.61 -4.71
C VAL A 227 -13.56 4.50 -5.16
N HIS A 228 -13.35 4.39 -6.47
CA HIS A 228 -12.07 4.64 -7.10
C HIS A 228 -12.05 6.09 -7.55
N ASN A 229 -11.21 6.88 -6.92
CA ASN A 229 -11.13 8.32 -7.16
C ASN A 229 -9.76 8.66 -7.73
N SER A 230 -9.53 8.33 -9.00
CA SER A 230 -8.32 8.71 -9.69
C SER A 230 -8.60 9.74 -10.78
N HIS A 231 -7.63 10.63 -10.97
CA HIS A 231 -7.57 11.53 -12.09
C HIS A 231 -6.35 11.15 -12.92
N GLU A 232 -6.56 10.61 -14.09
CA GLU A 232 -5.49 10.13 -14.96
C GLU A 232 -5.27 11.09 -16.13
N PRO A 233 -4.02 11.35 -16.55
CA PRO A 233 -3.76 12.13 -17.75
C PRO A 233 -4.43 11.50 -18.96
N ILE A 234 -5.11 12.30 -19.79
CA ILE A 234 -5.65 11.84 -21.05
C ILE A 234 -4.47 11.50 -21.98
N ARG A 235 -4.46 10.29 -22.50
CA ARG A 235 -3.46 9.79 -23.43
C ARG A 235 -4.05 9.67 -24.83
N ALA A 236 -3.27 10.01 -25.84
CA ALA A 236 -3.73 9.99 -27.23
C ALA A 236 -3.88 8.56 -27.78
N SER A 237 -3.15 7.59 -27.23
CA SER A 237 -3.17 6.21 -27.70
C SER A 237 -2.88 5.20 -26.57
N GLU A 238 -3.19 3.93 -26.82
CA GLU A 238 -2.87 2.82 -25.91
C GLU A 238 -1.34 2.65 -25.75
N ASP A 239 -0.56 2.92 -26.80
CA ASP A 239 0.90 2.88 -26.75
C ASP A 239 1.48 3.94 -25.81
N GLU A 240 0.82 5.10 -25.66
CA GLU A 240 1.20 6.12 -24.69
C GLU A 240 0.94 5.65 -23.24
N TYR A 241 -0.14 4.90 -23.00
CA TYR A 241 -0.38 4.29 -21.70
C TYR A 241 0.67 3.25 -21.34
N MET A 242 1.21 2.56 -22.33
CA MET A 242 2.24 1.53 -22.14
C MET A 242 3.65 2.09 -22.01
N SER A 243 3.86 3.37 -22.33
CA SER A 243 5.17 4.00 -22.36
C SER A 243 5.51 4.68 -21.04
N ASP A 244 6.63 4.30 -20.43
CA ASP A 244 7.17 4.95 -19.23
C ASP A 244 7.68 6.38 -19.52
N ILE A 245 8.08 6.67 -20.77
CA ILE A 245 8.63 7.95 -21.19
C ILE A 245 8.08 8.29 -22.57
N LEU A 246 7.41 9.41 -22.66
CA LEU A 246 6.83 9.95 -23.89
C LEU A 246 7.79 10.94 -24.56
N SER A 247 7.60 11.17 -25.85
CA SER A 247 8.23 12.29 -26.56
C SER A 247 7.30 13.50 -26.46
N LEU A 248 7.82 14.64 -26.03
CA LEU A 248 7.08 15.89 -26.08
C LEU A 248 7.45 16.62 -27.37
N ASP A 249 6.55 16.59 -28.32
CA ASP A 249 6.73 17.26 -29.62
C ASP A 249 5.92 18.56 -29.67
N SER A 250 4.82 18.64 -28.98
CA SER A 250 3.91 19.80 -28.93
C SER A 250 3.40 20.08 -27.52
N LEU A 251 3.12 21.36 -27.20
CA LEU A 251 2.50 21.75 -25.93
C LEU A 251 1.05 21.26 -25.81
N THR A 252 0.38 21.04 -26.92
CA THR A 252 -0.99 20.51 -26.92
C THR A 252 -1.07 19.14 -26.25
N GLN A 253 0.04 18.38 -26.22
CA GLN A 253 0.12 17.12 -25.46
C GLN A 253 0.01 17.32 -23.93
N LEU A 254 0.37 18.51 -23.44
CA LEU A 254 0.26 18.87 -22.01
C LEU A 254 -1.11 19.43 -21.65
N ASP A 255 -1.87 19.90 -22.66
CA ASP A 255 -3.17 20.51 -22.47
C ASP A 255 -4.34 19.51 -22.60
N ASN A 256 -4.03 18.23 -22.81
CA ASN A 256 -5.04 17.18 -22.94
C ASN A 256 -5.88 17.01 -21.67
N GLY A 257 -5.49 17.65 -20.57
CA GLY A 257 -6.20 17.58 -19.30
C GLY A 257 -6.06 16.21 -18.64
N PHE A 258 -7.01 15.90 -17.80
CA PHE A 258 -7.13 14.59 -17.18
C PHE A 258 -8.56 14.10 -17.30
N GLU A 259 -8.72 12.81 -17.43
CA GLU A 259 -10.02 12.17 -17.33
C GLU A 259 -10.34 11.90 -15.88
N ASP A 260 -11.59 12.13 -15.53
CA ASP A 260 -12.16 11.63 -14.30
C ASP A 260 -12.28 10.11 -14.43
N GLY A 261 -11.22 9.40 -14.04
CA GLY A 261 -11.19 7.94 -13.93
C GLY A 261 -12.07 7.41 -12.81
N MET A 262 -12.93 8.27 -12.27
CA MET A 262 -13.75 7.98 -11.11
C MET A 262 -14.86 7.01 -11.42
N PHE A 263 -14.99 5.99 -10.60
CA PHE A 263 -16.14 5.12 -10.58
C PHE A 263 -16.45 4.66 -9.17
N TYR A 264 -17.66 4.20 -8.95
CA TYR A 264 -18.08 3.69 -7.67
C TYR A 264 -18.99 2.47 -7.79
N ILE A 265 -19.00 1.70 -6.71
CA ILE A 265 -19.88 0.54 -6.52
C ILE A 265 -20.63 0.77 -5.22
N GLU A 266 -21.94 0.75 -5.27
CA GLU A 266 -22.81 0.88 -4.12
C GLU A 266 -23.72 -0.34 -4.01
N ASN A 267 -23.72 -0.98 -2.86
CA ASN A 267 -24.58 -2.12 -2.54
C ASN A 267 -24.60 -3.19 -3.66
N PRO A 268 -23.44 -3.77 -4.04
CA PRO A 268 -23.38 -4.74 -5.12
C PRO A 268 -24.23 -5.98 -4.81
N LYS A 269 -24.72 -6.66 -5.87
CA LYS A 269 -25.53 -7.87 -5.72
C LYS A 269 -24.81 -9.01 -5.00
N SER A 270 -23.46 -9.05 -5.11
CA SER A 270 -22.62 -9.98 -4.35
C SER A 270 -22.78 -9.81 -2.83
N GLY A 271 -23.24 -8.63 -2.38
CA GLY A 271 -23.37 -8.30 -0.97
C GLY A 271 -22.04 -8.06 -0.25
N TYR A 272 -20.94 -7.92 -0.98
CA TYR A 272 -19.65 -7.55 -0.40
C TYR A 272 -18.77 -6.73 -1.35
N ILE A 273 -17.83 -6.00 -0.80
CA ILE A 273 -16.78 -5.25 -1.50
C ILE A 273 -15.43 -5.68 -0.94
N CYS A 274 -14.55 -6.17 -1.82
CA CYS A 274 -13.17 -6.52 -1.47
C CYS A 274 -12.20 -5.61 -2.22
N SER A 275 -11.36 -4.88 -1.51
CA SER A 275 -10.25 -4.14 -2.08
C SER A 275 -8.94 -4.59 -1.44
N ALA A 276 -8.08 -5.17 -2.26
CA ALA A 276 -6.73 -5.59 -1.90
C ALA A 276 -5.71 -5.06 -2.92
N ASN A 277 -5.94 -3.83 -3.39
CA ASN A 277 -5.15 -3.13 -4.42
C ASN A 277 -5.28 -3.71 -5.84
N GLN A 278 -6.33 -4.47 -6.11
CA GLN A 278 -6.69 -4.91 -7.47
C GLN A 278 -7.63 -3.90 -8.12
N SER A 279 -7.73 -3.97 -9.45
CA SER A 279 -8.78 -3.24 -10.16
C SER A 279 -10.16 -3.84 -9.85
N PRO A 280 -11.12 -3.04 -9.43
CA PRO A 280 -12.48 -3.52 -9.19
C PRO A 280 -13.26 -3.84 -10.47
N LEU A 281 -12.82 -3.34 -11.63
CA LEU A 281 -13.57 -3.43 -12.90
C LEU A 281 -13.74 -4.83 -13.46
N LYS A 282 -12.86 -5.78 -13.13
CA LYS A 282 -12.94 -7.14 -13.68
C LYS A 282 -13.85 -8.08 -12.86
N THR A 283 -14.25 -7.67 -11.69
CA THR A 283 -14.87 -8.56 -10.71
C THR A 283 -16.32 -8.24 -10.40
N ASP A 284 -16.84 -7.09 -10.86
CA ASP A 284 -18.21 -6.72 -10.55
C ASP A 284 -18.90 -6.01 -11.74
N ASN A 285 -19.96 -6.64 -12.27
CA ASN A 285 -20.81 -6.07 -13.32
C ASN A 285 -21.67 -4.89 -12.81
N ASP A 286 -21.70 -4.64 -11.51
CA ASP A 286 -22.45 -3.56 -10.88
C ASP A 286 -21.68 -2.24 -10.81
N CYS A 287 -20.46 -2.18 -11.40
CA CYS A 287 -19.63 -0.99 -11.45
C CYS A 287 -20.28 0.12 -12.30
N ARG A 288 -20.52 1.28 -11.69
CA ARG A 288 -21.00 2.48 -12.37
C ARG A 288 -19.82 3.36 -12.78
N ARG A 289 -19.62 3.51 -14.07
CA ARG A 289 -18.54 4.32 -14.65
C ARG A 289 -18.93 5.79 -14.79
N PHE A 290 -17.98 6.68 -14.47
CA PHE A 290 -18.02 8.06 -14.93
C PHE A 290 -17.23 8.26 -16.24
N ASN A 291 -16.18 7.47 -16.49
CA ASN A 291 -15.41 7.54 -17.74
C ASN A 291 -14.80 6.21 -18.21
N LYS A 292 -14.39 6.13 -19.50
CA LYS A 292 -14.07 4.87 -20.18
C LYS A 292 -12.62 4.37 -20.07
N ASN A 293 -11.62 5.19 -19.73
CA ASN A 293 -10.25 4.97 -20.15
C ASN A 293 -9.21 4.53 -19.10
N GLY A 294 -9.37 4.74 -17.82
CA GLY A 294 -8.27 4.67 -16.85
C GLY A 294 -7.90 3.30 -16.24
N LEU A 295 -8.56 2.19 -16.56
CA LEU A 295 -8.57 1.04 -15.65
C LEU A 295 -8.07 -0.29 -16.25
N HIS A 296 -7.20 -0.24 -17.23
CA HIS A 296 -6.75 -1.44 -17.96
C HIS A 296 -5.78 -2.34 -17.19
N TYR A 297 -5.22 -1.94 -16.04
CA TYR A 297 -3.96 -2.48 -15.56
C TYR A 297 -3.99 -3.34 -14.29
N TYR A 298 -5.14 -3.52 -13.65
CA TYR A 298 -5.19 -4.24 -12.37
C TYR A 298 -6.07 -5.48 -12.44
N ASN A 299 -5.44 -6.63 -12.60
CA ASN A 299 -6.09 -7.92 -12.41
C ASN A 299 -6.25 -8.22 -10.91
N ASP A 300 -7.13 -9.16 -10.57
CA ASP A 300 -7.11 -9.78 -9.25
C ASP A 300 -5.70 -10.27 -8.93
N ASN A 301 -5.27 -9.98 -7.72
CA ASN A 301 -4.00 -10.48 -7.19
C ASN A 301 -4.24 -11.65 -6.23
N SER A 302 -3.17 -12.29 -5.79
CA SER A 302 -3.25 -13.44 -4.87
C SER A 302 -4.09 -13.14 -3.64
N ARG A 303 -3.95 -11.94 -3.05
CA ARG A 303 -4.69 -11.54 -1.84
C ARG A 303 -6.18 -11.37 -2.11
N SER A 304 -6.56 -10.61 -3.15
CA SER A 304 -7.97 -10.40 -3.49
C SER A 304 -8.68 -11.70 -3.82
N THR A 305 -8.04 -12.56 -4.60
CA THR A 305 -8.57 -13.91 -4.92
C THR A 305 -8.74 -14.74 -3.66
N ARG A 306 -7.73 -14.76 -2.79
CA ARG A 306 -7.79 -15.53 -1.55
C ARG A 306 -8.87 -15.03 -0.60
N ILE A 307 -8.98 -13.72 -0.39
CA ILE A 307 -10.01 -13.11 0.45
C ILE A 307 -11.41 -13.47 -0.05
N LYS A 308 -11.65 -13.31 -1.37
CA LYS A 308 -12.95 -13.66 -1.97
C LYS A 308 -13.28 -15.12 -1.79
N ASN A 309 -12.37 -16.04 -2.11
CA ASN A 309 -12.57 -17.48 -1.95
C ASN A 309 -12.89 -17.88 -0.50
N LEU A 310 -12.18 -17.30 0.47
CA LEU A 310 -12.46 -17.55 1.88
C LEU A 310 -13.83 -17.01 2.28
N LEU A 311 -14.14 -15.76 1.90
CA LEU A 311 -15.42 -15.13 2.22
C LEU A 311 -16.59 -15.92 1.63
N GLU A 312 -16.54 -16.26 0.36
CA GLU A 312 -17.60 -17.01 -0.33
C GLU A 312 -17.79 -18.39 0.29
N THR A 313 -16.67 -19.03 0.70
CA THR A 313 -16.73 -20.31 1.43
C THR A 313 -17.46 -20.16 2.77
N GLU A 314 -17.18 -19.11 3.51
CA GLU A 314 -17.82 -18.87 4.81
C GLU A 314 -19.30 -18.48 4.65
N ILE A 315 -19.63 -17.64 3.65
CA ILE A 315 -21.02 -17.27 3.32
C ILE A 315 -21.82 -18.52 2.91
N ALA A 316 -21.24 -19.45 2.17
CA ALA A 316 -21.89 -20.69 1.78
C ALA A 316 -22.19 -21.61 2.99
N LYS A 317 -21.41 -21.53 4.06
CA LYS A 317 -21.67 -22.24 5.33
C LYS A 317 -22.75 -21.57 6.17
N GLY A 318 -23.01 -20.29 5.96
CA GLY A 318 -23.99 -19.53 6.70
C GLY A 318 -23.62 -18.05 6.87
N LYS A 319 -24.34 -17.37 7.73
CA LYS A 319 -24.08 -15.96 8.03
C LYS A 319 -22.80 -15.77 8.85
N ILE A 320 -22.06 -14.73 8.55
CA ILE A 320 -20.76 -14.40 9.12
C ILE A 320 -20.82 -13.29 10.18
N ASP A 321 -19.72 -13.05 10.84
CA ASP A 321 -19.52 -12.02 11.87
C ASP A 321 -18.11 -11.40 11.79
N LEU A 322 -17.77 -10.51 12.73
CA LEU A 322 -16.44 -9.89 12.80
C LEU A 322 -15.32 -10.91 13.03
N GLU A 323 -15.59 -12.01 13.72
CA GLU A 323 -14.59 -13.06 13.94
C GLU A 323 -14.24 -13.77 12.63
N THR A 324 -15.24 -13.99 11.78
CA THR A 324 -15.01 -14.52 10.42
C THR A 324 -14.08 -13.60 9.63
N LEU A 325 -14.28 -12.26 9.69
CA LEU A 325 -13.40 -11.32 9.01
C LEU A 325 -11.99 -11.29 9.62
N ALA A 326 -11.87 -11.42 10.95
CA ALA A 326 -10.58 -11.55 11.63
C ALA A 326 -9.79 -12.75 11.10
N ASN A 327 -10.46 -13.91 11.01
CA ASN A 327 -9.86 -15.15 10.51
C ASN A 327 -9.43 -15.03 9.04
N ILE A 328 -10.24 -14.40 8.18
CA ILE A 328 -9.86 -14.14 6.79
C ILE A 328 -8.60 -13.25 6.74
N PHE A 329 -8.51 -12.21 7.56
CA PHE A 329 -7.38 -11.29 7.55
C PHE A 329 -6.11 -11.85 8.23
N SER A 330 -6.22 -12.94 8.97
CA SER A 330 -5.09 -13.67 9.54
C SER A 330 -4.51 -14.74 8.61
N ASP A 331 -5.15 -15.01 7.47
CA ASP A 331 -4.72 -16.05 6.53
C ASP A 331 -3.33 -15.77 5.97
N THR A 332 -2.43 -16.74 6.10
CA THR A 332 -1.04 -16.65 5.65
C THR A 332 -0.78 -17.43 4.37
N ARG A 333 -1.80 -18.08 3.80
CA ARG A 333 -1.63 -18.91 2.60
C ARG A 333 -1.40 -18.06 1.36
N VAL A 334 -0.40 -18.43 0.57
CA VAL A 334 -0.15 -17.91 -0.78
C VAL A 334 -0.78 -18.82 -1.81
N ILE A 335 -1.34 -18.23 -2.85
CA ILE A 335 -1.94 -18.97 -3.96
C ILE A 335 -0.87 -19.23 -5.02
N LEU A 336 -0.61 -20.51 -5.25
CA LEU A 336 0.28 -21.01 -6.31
C LEU A 336 -0.47 -21.05 -7.66
N PRO A 337 0.19 -21.08 -8.85
CA PRO A 337 1.57 -21.54 -9.09
C PRO A 337 2.63 -20.43 -9.17
N ILE A 338 2.26 -19.16 -9.34
CA ILE A 338 3.24 -18.06 -9.48
C ILE A 338 3.09 -17.09 -8.34
N VAL A 339 4.19 -16.86 -7.61
CA VAL A 339 4.26 -15.88 -6.54
C VAL A 339 5.35 -14.88 -6.86
N ARG A 340 4.96 -13.64 -7.17
CA ARG A 340 5.91 -12.54 -7.43
C ARG A 340 7.00 -12.85 -8.46
N GLY A 341 6.64 -13.53 -9.55
CA GLY A 341 7.58 -13.88 -10.62
C GLY A 341 8.39 -15.15 -10.36
N ILE A 342 8.14 -15.86 -9.27
CA ILE A 342 8.70 -17.19 -9.04
C ILE A 342 7.67 -18.22 -9.48
N ASP A 343 7.95 -18.89 -10.57
CA ASP A 343 7.13 -19.97 -11.10
C ASP A 343 7.60 -21.29 -10.48
N PHE A 344 6.70 -21.97 -9.80
CA PHE A 344 7.00 -23.23 -9.15
C PHE A 344 7.29 -24.36 -10.15
N SER A 345 6.75 -24.30 -11.37
CA SER A 345 7.09 -25.26 -12.42
C SER A 345 8.57 -25.19 -12.78
N VAL A 346 9.13 -23.97 -12.87
CA VAL A 346 10.56 -23.75 -13.11
C VAL A 346 11.41 -24.23 -11.94
N ILE A 347 10.95 -24.03 -10.70
CA ILE A 347 11.64 -24.58 -9.51
C ILE A 347 11.72 -26.10 -9.62
N TYR A 348 10.60 -26.76 -9.94
CA TYR A 348 10.53 -28.21 -10.02
C TYR A 348 11.43 -28.77 -11.13
N GLU A 349 11.46 -28.11 -12.28
CA GLU A 349 12.35 -28.49 -13.38
C GLU A 349 13.84 -28.39 -12.99
N VAL A 350 14.23 -27.24 -12.42
CA VAL A 350 15.62 -26.98 -12.04
C VAL A 350 16.11 -27.94 -10.95
N VAL A 351 15.28 -28.25 -9.95
CA VAL A 351 15.67 -29.11 -8.83
C VAL A 351 15.77 -30.57 -9.25
N ALA A 352 14.94 -31.02 -10.21
CA ALA A 352 14.99 -32.39 -10.71
C ALA A 352 16.36 -32.78 -11.31
N HIS A 353 17.16 -31.79 -11.76
CA HIS A 353 18.46 -32.00 -12.39
C HIS A 353 19.67 -31.79 -11.45
N GLY A 354 19.49 -31.67 -10.12
CA GLY A 354 20.57 -31.37 -9.18
C GLY A 354 20.50 -32.13 -7.85
N ASN A 355 21.58 -32.05 -7.05
CA ASN A 355 21.69 -32.67 -5.70
C ASN A 355 20.80 -31.99 -4.63
N ARG A 356 19.65 -31.40 -5.00
CA ARG A 356 18.80 -30.58 -4.14
C ARG A 356 17.37 -31.12 -4.00
N GLY A 357 17.20 -32.42 -4.32
CA GLY A 357 15.89 -33.08 -4.28
C GLY A 357 15.14 -32.91 -2.96
N PHE A 358 15.87 -32.77 -1.85
CA PHE A 358 15.25 -32.51 -0.54
C PHE A 358 14.51 -31.16 -0.47
N LEU A 359 15.00 -30.09 -1.13
CA LEU A 359 14.30 -28.80 -1.20
C LEU A 359 13.02 -28.92 -2.02
N LEU A 360 13.06 -29.73 -3.11
CA LEU A 360 11.89 -30.05 -3.91
C LEU A 360 10.84 -30.75 -3.08
N ASP A 361 11.24 -31.79 -2.33
CA ASP A 361 10.32 -32.54 -1.47
C ASP A 361 9.63 -31.66 -0.44
N ILE A 362 10.35 -30.68 0.13
CA ILE A 362 9.81 -29.70 1.08
C ILE A 362 8.79 -28.81 0.38
N LEU A 363 9.15 -28.23 -0.79
CA LEU A 363 8.28 -27.30 -1.51
C LEU A 363 7.05 -27.99 -2.10
N GLN A 364 7.16 -29.23 -2.57
CA GLN A 364 6.02 -29.99 -3.09
C GLN A 364 5.02 -30.40 -2.00
N LYS A 365 5.51 -30.63 -0.77
CA LYS A 365 4.66 -30.92 0.39
C LYS A 365 4.09 -29.68 1.06
N TRP A 366 4.61 -28.52 0.70
CA TRP A 366 4.15 -27.27 1.29
C TRP A 366 2.74 -26.92 0.79
N ASP A 367 1.83 -26.70 1.71
CA ASP A 367 0.42 -26.37 1.44
C ASP A 367 0.20 -24.90 1.06
N GLY A 368 1.26 -24.09 0.99
CA GLY A 368 1.23 -22.65 0.74
C GLY A 368 1.07 -21.80 1.99
N GLU A 369 0.87 -22.37 3.18
CA GLU A 369 0.74 -21.60 4.41
C GLU A 369 2.10 -21.12 4.94
N ALA A 370 2.18 -19.80 5.18
CA ALA A 370 3.36 -19.15 5.74
C ALA A 370 3.22 -18.98 7.27
N ASP A 371 2.92 -20.10 7.94
CA ASP A 371 2.92 -20.21 9.39
C ASP A 371 4.36 -20.28 9.94
N ILE A 372 4.54 -19.87 11.20
CA ILE A 372 5.86 -19.89 11.87
C ILE A 372 6.46 -21.29 11.97
N MET A 373 5.66 -22.34 11.94
CA MET A 373 6.12 -23.74 12.00
C MET A 373 6.36 -24.35 10.61
N SER A 374 6.05 -23.63 9.53
CA SER A 374 6.17 -24.14 8.16
C SER A 374 7.61 -24.18 7.68
N GLU A 375 8.09 -25.37 7.34
CA GLU A 375 9.39 -25.61 6.70
C GLU A 375 9.37 -25.16 5.24
N GLY A 376 8.28 -25.43 4.51
CA GLY A 376 8.09 -25.01 3.12
C GLY A 376 8.11 -23.48 2.98
N ALA A 377 7.46 -22.77 3.89
CA ALA A 377 7.50 -21.32 3.93
C ALA A 377 8.91 -20.77 4.20
N ALA A 378 9.70 -21.43 5.04
CA ALA A 378 11.09 -21.03 5.28
C ALA A 378 11.93 -21.14 4.00
N VAL A 379 11.86 -22.26 3.31
CA VAL A 379 12.58 -22.50 2.05
C VAL A 379 12.12 -21.49 0.99
N PHE A 380 10.82 -21.30 0.84
CA PHE A 380 10.27 -20.35 -0.12
C PHE A 380 10.68 -18.90 0.21
N ALA A 381 10.60 -18.47 1.46
CA ALA A 381 10.99 -17.13 1.88
C ALA A 381 12.47 -16.84 1.56
N LEU A 382 13.37 -17.78 1.87
CA LEU A 382 14.79 -17.66 1.53
C LEU A 382 15.00 -17.53 0.02
N LEU A 383 14.34 -18.37 -0.77
CA LEU A 383 14.38 -18.33 -2.23
C LEU A 383 13.88 -16.97 -2.76
N PHE A 384 12.71 -16.56 -2.30
CA PHE A 384 12.06 -15.31 -2.71
C PHE A 384 12.93 -14.09 -2.41
N TYR A 385 13.42 -13.95 -1.17
CA TYR A 385 14.22 -12.78 -0.80
C TYR A 385 15.59 -12.78 -1.46
N ARG A 386 16.19 -13.96 -1.70
CA ARG A 386 17.43 -14.05 -2.49
C ARG A 386 17.21 -13.63 -3.93
N TYR A 387 16.17 -14.13 -4.58
CA TYR A 387 15.81 -13.74 -5.95
C TYR A 387 15.52 -12.25 -6.06
N LYS A 388 14.76 -11.70 -5.11
CA LYS A 388 14.47 -10.28 -5.03
C LYS A 388 15.73 -9.42 -4.99
N ASP A 389 16.70 -9.76 -4.15
CA ASP A 389 17.96 -9.01 -4.03
C ASP A 389 18.74 -8.98 -5.37
N MET A 390 18.57 -9.98 -6.19
CA MET A 390 19.25 -10.10 -7.47
C MET A 390 18.53 -9.35 -8.60
N TYR A 391 17.23 -9.46 -8.71
CA TYR A 391 16.56 -9.20 -9.99
C TYR A 391 15.25 -8.41 -9.95
N TYR A 392 14.75 -7.95 -8.82
CA TYR A 392 13.42 -7.39 -8.77
C TYR A 392 13.31 -6.03 -9.48
N THR A 393 12.88 -6.05 -10.76
CA THR A 393 12.38 -4.89 -11.50
C THR A 393 10.91 -5.10 -11.85
N TYR A 394 10.05 -4.32 -11.25
CA TYR A 394 8.64 -4.30 -11.60
C TYR A 394 8.46 -3.45 -12.87
N HIS A 395 7.96 -4.05 -13.94
CA HIS A 395 7.45 -3.31 -15.09
C HIS A 395 5.99 -2.87 -14.82
N LYS A 396 5.59 -1.71 -15.38
CA LYS A 396 4.23 -1.14 -15.26
C LYS A 396 3.13 -2.11 -15.74
N ASN A 397 3.46 -3.05 -16.63
CA ASN A 397 2.53 -4.03 -17.16
C ASN A 397 2.49 -5.27 -16.25
N PRO A 398 1.36 -5.58 -15.57
CA PRO A 398 1.21 -6.77 -14.76
C PRO A 398 1.31 -8.07 -15.59
N ASP A 399 1.09 -8.01 -16.91
CA ASP A 399 1.27 -9.16 -17.82
C ASP A 399 2.76 -9.42 -18.14
N THR A 400 3.66 -8.55 -17.71
CA THR A 400 5.11 -8.67 -17.88
C THR A 400 5.86 -8.78 -16.56
N ILE A 401 5.34 -9.53 -15.59
CA ILE A 401 6.15 -9.97 -14.45
C ILE A 401 7.28 -10.80 -15.07
N LYS A 402 8.52 -10.31 -14.96
CA LYS A 402 9.67 -11.11 -15.38
C LYS A 402 9.72 -12.35 -14.51
N VAL A 403 9.32 -13.47 -15.07
CA VAL A 403 9.47 -14.77 -14.42
C VAL A 403 10.95 -15.09 -14.34
N ALA A 404 11.40 -15.56 -13.18
CA ALA A 404 12.78 -15.96 -12.97
C ALA A 404 13.15 -17.09 -13.93
N SER A 405 14.28 -16.92 -14.63
CA SER A 405 14.83 -17.97 -15.49
C SER A 405 15.31 -19.15 -14.66
N ALA A 406 15.41 -20.33 -15.28
CA ALA A 406 15.94 -21.53 -14.66
C ALA A 406 17.35 -21.31 -14.04
N SER A 407 18.23 -20.53 -14.71
CA SER A 407 19.56 -20.20 -14.20
C SER A 407 19.50 -19.35 -12.92
N GLU A 408 18.63 -18.34 -12.88
CA GLU A 408 18.42 -17.47 -11.73
C GLU A 408 17.86 -18.25 -10.53
N ILE A 409 16.88 -19.11 -10.77
CA ILE A 409 16.33 -20.01 -9.75
C ILE A 409 17.40 -20.98 -9.25
N ASN A 410 18.21 -21.54 -10.14
CA ASN A 410 19.29 -22.45 -9.79
C ASN A 410 20.32 -21.79 -8.84
N GLU A 411 20.74 -20.54 -9.12
CA GLU A 411 21.63 -19.78 -8.24
C GLU A 411 21.00 -19.52 -6.88
N CYS A 412 19.71 -19.16 -6.86
CA CYS A 412 19.00 -18.95 -5.59
C CYS A 412 18.90 -20.25 -4.77
N LEU A 413 18.62 -21.38 -5.41
CA LEU A 413 18.53 -22.68 -4.74
C LEU A 413 19.89 -23.13 -4.20
N ASP A 414 20.99 -22.85 -4.89
CA ASP A 414 22.36 -23.09 -4.37
C ASP A 414 22.63 -22.28 -3.10
N TRP A 415 22.17 -21.04 -3.10
CA TRP A 415 22.31 -20.17 -1.94
C TRP A 415 21.44 -20.65 -0.77
N VAL A 416 20.20 -21.10 -1.03
CA VAL A 416 19.28 -21.66 -0.03
C VAL A 416 19.83 -22.97 0.54
N SER A 417 20.32 -23.90 -0.31
CA SER A 417 20.81 -25.20 0.13
C SER A 417 21.97 -25.10 1.12
N LYS A 418 22.83 -24.07 0.99
CA LYS A 418 23.94 -23.79 1.90
C LYS A 418 23.51 -23.24 3.26
N ARG A 419 22.27 -22.77 3.37
CA ARG A 419 21.69 -22.14 4.58
C ARG A 419 20.62 -22.97 5.23
N TYR A 420 20.07 -23.90 4.49
CA TYR A 420 19.05 -24.78 5.02
C TYR A 420 19.64 -25.72 6.07
N VAL A 421 18.95 -25.80 7.20
CA VAL A 421 19.20 -26.78 8.25
C VAL A 421 17.95 -27.62 8.41
N LYS A 422 18.07 -28.94 8.50
CA LYS A 422 16.93 -29.86 8.65
C LYS A 422 16.02 -29.43 9.80
N GLY A 423 14.73 -29.29 9.52
CA GLY A 423 13.72 -28.80 10.47
C GLY A 423 13.70 -27.27 10.63
N MET A 424 14.39 -26.53 9.74
CA MET A 424 14.26 -25.06 9.67
C MET A 424 12.81 -24.69 9.39
N THR A 425 12.24 -23.83 10.23
CA THR A 425 10.87 -23.29 10.03
C THR A 425 10.90 -21.80 9.77
N LEU A 426 9.79 -21.23 9.24
CA LEU A 426 9.69 -19.79 9.00
C LEU A 426 10.00 -19.01 10.29
N GLY A 427 9.43 -19.39 11.41
CA GLY A 427 9.67 -18.74 12.72
C GLY A 427 11.09 -18.89 13.24
N SER A 428 11.91 -19.82 12.70
CA SER A 428 13.32 -19.91 13.04
C SER A 428 14.20 -18.91 12.28
N ILE A 429 13.66 -18.30 11.22
CA ILE A 429 14.40 -17.38 10.34
C ILE A 429 13.74 -15.99 10.20
N GLN A 430 12.44 -15.83 10.44
CA GLN A 430 11.73 -14.58 10.28
C GLN A 430 11.21 -14.03 11.62
N PHE A 431 11.55 -12.76 11.90
CA PHE A 431 11.28 -12.12 13.18
C PHE A 431 10.69 -10.72 12.99
N ILE A 432 9.77 -10.35 13.88
CA ILE A 432 9.41 -8.96 14.13
C ILE A 432 10.26 -8.44 15.29
N LYS A 433 10.89 -7.26 15.10
CA LYS A 433 11.86 -6.70 16.08
C LYS A 433 11.50 -5.26 16.39
N ARG A 434 11.57 -4.91 17.67
CA ARG A 434 11.52 -3.52 18.14
C ARG A 434 12.36 -3.35 19.39
N GLY A 435 13.41 -2.52 19.31
CA GLY A 435 14.39 -2.40 20.39
C GLY A 435 15.02 -3.76 20.75
N SER A 436 14.96 -4.11 22.03
CA SER A 436 15.46 -5.39 22.55
C SER A 436 14.51 -6.57 22.28
N VAL A 437 13.26 -6.33 21.91
CA VAL A 437 12.25 -7.38 21.70
C VAL A 437 12.38 -7.96 20.30
N SER A 438 12.41 -9.29 20.20
CA SER A 438 12.42 -10.04 18.93
C SER A 438 11.59 -11.30 19.07
N LYS A 439 10.56 -11.47 18.24
CA LYS A 439 9.65 -12.63 18.25
C LYS A 439 9.46 -13.19 16.85
N PRO A 440 9.27 -14.52 16.67
CA PRO A 440 8.92 -15.12 15.39
C PRO A 440 7.62 -14.51 14.84
N ILE A 441 7.53 -14.39 13.50
CA ILE A 441 6.33 -13.92 12.84
C ILE A 441 6.07 -14.71 11.54
N GLY A 442 4.80 -15.11 11.34
CA GLY A 442 4.31 -15.70 10.12
C GLY A 442 3.91 -14.66 9.08
N GLY A 443 3.50 -15.14 7.89
CA GLY A 443 3.16 -14.30 6.76
C GLY A 443 4.37 -13.95 5.89
N ILE A 444 4.11 -13.85 4.59
CA ILE A 444 5.09 -13.49 3.56
C ILE A 444 4.43 -12.57 2.54
N PRO A 445 5.16 -11.96 1.61
CA PRO A 445 4.54 -11.21 0.52
C PRO A 445 3.50 -12.05 -0.22
N ASP A 446 2.37 -11.41 -0.57
CA ASP A 446 1.20 -11.98 -1.27
C ASP A 446 0.27 -12.88 -0.44
N SER A 447 0.58 -13.21 0.81
CA SER A 447 -0.45 -13.70 1.74
C SER A 447 -1.39 -12.56 2.17
N VAL A 448 -2.60 -12.89 2.61
CA VAL A 448 -3.56 -11.89 3.12
C VAL A 448 -2.97 -11.17 4.33
N ASN A 449 -2.45 -11.93 5.29
CA ASN A 449 -1.62 -11.41 6.39
C ASN A 449 -0.19 -11.19 5.90
N THR A 450 0.00 -10.15 5.09
CA THR A 450 1.27 -9.82 4.46
C THR A 450 2.31 -9.36 5.47
N ILE A 451 3.50 -9.98 5.43
CA ILE A 451 4.72 -9.49 6.07
C ILE A 451 5.82 -9.40 5.01
N ARG A 452 6.51 -8.26 4.99
CA ARG A 452 7.67 -8.03 4.14
C ARG A 452 8.88 -7.82 5.04
N SER A 453 9.96 -8.51 4.70
CA SER A 453 11.16 -8.57 5.51
C SER A 453 12.41 -8.18 4.70
N TYR A 454 13.48 -7.92 5.39
CA TYR A 454 14.82 -7.77 4.82
C TYR A 454 15.81 -8.69 5.53
N PHE A 455 16.93 -9.00 4.88
CA PHE A 455 17.99 -9.75 5.55
C PHE A 455 18.78 -8.87 6.52
N GLU A 456 18.81 -9.30 7.78
CA GLU A 456 19.77 -8.86 8.78
C GLU A 456 20.67 -10.05 9.08
N LYS A 457 21.88 -10.09 8.50
CA LYS A 457 22.75 -11.28 8.47
C LYS A 457 22.03 -12.46 7.80
N ASP A 458 21.80 -13.55 8.52
CA ASP A 458 21.14 -14.76 8.03
C ASP A 458 19.66 -14.88 8.49
N LYS A 459 19.07 -13.80 9.02
CA LYS A 459 17.68 -13.75 9.47
C LYS A 459 16.88 -12.75 8.65
N LEU A 460 15.60 -13.00 8.54
CA LEU A 460 14.61 -12.08 7.98
C LEU A 460 14.02 -11.24 9.12
N VAL A 461 14.04 -9.94 8.97
CA VAL A 461 13.43 -9.00 9.92
C VAL A 461 12.27 -8.30 9.24
N ALA A 462 11.09 -8.39 9.82
CA ALA A 462 9.89 -7.72 9.35
C ALA A 462 10.08 -6.20 9.40
N GLU A 463 9.83 -5.54 8.29
CA GLU A 463 9.97 -4.09 8.12
C GLU A 463 8.63 -3.45 7.78
N GLU A 464 7.78 -4.17 7.06
CA GLU A 464 6.56 -3.69 6.44
C GLU A 464 5.52 -4.80 6.37
N GLY A 465 4.25 -4.46 6.31
CA GLY A 465 3.16 -5.42 6.17
C GLY A 465 1.90 -4.94 6.87
N CYS A 466 1.11 -5.85 7.40
CA CYS A 466 -0.08 -5.51 8.19
C CYS A 466 0.32 -4.59 9.36
N ALA A 467 0.18 -3.28 9.17
CA ALA A 467 0.63 -2.27 10.13
C ALA A 467 -0.46 -1.83 11.11
N PHE A 468 -1.68 -2.23 10.84
CA PHE A 468 -2.85 -1.99 11.69
C PHE A 468 -3.98 -2.92 11.26
N ARG A 469 -4.82 -3.35 12.19
CA ARG A 469 -6.03 -4.10 11.88
C ARG A 469 -7.21 -3.49 12.62
N MET A 470 -8.31 -3.29 11.93
CA MET A 470 -9.54 -2.76 12.50
C MET A 470 -10.74 -3.50 11.94
N LEU A 471 -11.63 -3.92 12.83
CA LEU A 471 -12.91 -4.58 12.55
C LEU A 471 -14.02 -3.71 13.12
N ILE A 472 -15.05 -3.41 12.34
CA ILE A 472 -16.12 -2.50 12.77
C ILE A 472 -17.49 -3.06 12.42
N ASN A 473 -18.36 -3.12 13.45
CA ASN A 473 -19.81 -3.13 13.33
C ASN A 473 -20.35 -1.82 13.92
N LEU A 474 -20.78 -0.90 13.05
CA LEU A 474 -21.22 0.43 13.47
C LEU A 474 -22.45 0.40 14.38
N ASN A 475 -23.45 -0.39 14.01
CA ASN A 475 -24.74 -0.39 14.68
C ASN A 475 -24.67 -1.00 16.08
N GLU A 476 -23.77 -1.96 16.28
CA GLU A 476 -23.49 -2.54 17.61
C GLU A 476 -22.39 -1.79 18.36
N ARG A 477 -21.74 -0.81 17.71
CA ARG A 477 -20.53 -0.13 18.22
C ARG A 477 -19.44 -1.13 18.66
N ASP A 478 -19.39 -2.30 18.01
CA ASP A 478 -18.32 -3.26 18.21
C ASP A 478 -17.15 -2.91 17.26
N ILE A 479 -16.12 -2.34 17.85
CA ILE A 479 -14.90 -1.91 17.17
C ILE A 479 -13.72 -2.60 17.83
N ARG A 480 -12.97 -3.34 17.02
CA ARG A 480 -11.82 -4.12 17.47
C ARG A 480 -10.59 -3.72 16.69
N THR A 481 -9.48 -3.54 17.38
CA THR A 481 -8.22 -3.10 16.76
C THR A 481 -7.04 -3.87 17.28
N CYS A 482 -6.00 -3.94 16.46
CA CYS A 482 -4.70 -4.46 16.84
C CYS A 482 -3.59 -3.73 16.07
N HIS A 483 -2.50 -3.44 16.79
CA HIS A 483 -1.30 -2.80 16.25
C HIS A 483 -0.09 -3.72 16.42
N PRO A 484 0.87 -3.77 15.49
CA PRO A 484 2.01 -4.71 15.57
C PRO A 484 2.91 -4.51 16.79
N TYR A 485 2.91 -3.32 17.38
CA TYR A 485 3.72 -3.04 18.57
C TYR A 485 2.89 -2.45 19.70
N GLY A 486 2.97 -1.15 19.84
CA GLY A 486 2.26 -0.33 20.81
C GLY A 486 2.30 1.13 20.36
N THR A 487 1.76 2.03 21.16
CA THR A 487 1.58 3.44 20.81
C THR A 487 2.73 4.35 21.23
N SER A 488 3.74 3.84 21.93
CA SER A 488 4.93 4.62 22.31
C SER A 488 6.11 4.30 21.43
N SER A 489 6.92 5.31 21.11
CA SER A 489 8.24 5.16 20.49
C SER A 489 9.38 5.09 21.52
N ASP A 490 9.09 5.31 22.79
CA ASP A 490 10.05 5.21 23.89
C ASP A 490 10.14 3.75 24.38
N GLU A 491 11.32 3.16 24.30
CA GLU A 491 11.57 1.77 24.70
C GLU A 491 11.30 1.52 26.19
N ALA A 492 11.44 2.54 27.03
CA ALA A 492 11.16 2.45 28.46
C ALA A 492 9.67 2.55 28.79
N ALA A 493 8.82 2.91 27.83
CA ALA A 493 7.41 3.07 28.07
C ALA A 493 6.66 1.72 28.08
N GLU A 494 5.69 1.57 28.97
CA GLU A 494 4.80 0.41 29.06
C GLU A 494 4.16 0.04 27.70
N HIS A 495 3.84 1.06 26.88
CA HIS A 495 3.17 0.88 25.60
C HIS A 495 4.12 0.78 24.41
N TYR A 496 5.38 0.46 24.60
CA TYR A 496 6.34 0.28 23.50
C TYR A 496 6.02 -0.95 22.65
N THR A 497 5.70 -2.09 23.29
CA THR A 497 5.36 -3.36 22.63
C THR A 497 4.10 -4.01 23.19
N SER A 498 3.24 -3.24 23.85
CA SER A 498 2.09 -3.77 24.63
C SER A 498 1.03 -4.51 23.81
N GLN A 499 1.00 -4.35 22.49
CA GLN A 499 0.05 -5.03 21.59
C GLN A 499 0.70 -6.12 20.74
N LEU A 500 2.03 -6.35 20.90
CA LEU A 500 2.76 -7.29 20.04
C LEU A 500 2.22 -8.72 20.15
N ASP A 501 1.89 -9.18 21.35
CA ASP A 501 1.37 -10.53 21.54
C ASP A 501 -0.04 -10.68 20.96
N LEU A 502 -0.92 -9.68 21.14
CA LEU A 502 -2.21 -9.65 20.46
C LEU A 502 -2.06 -9.75 18.94
N PHE A 503 -1.12 -8.98 18.39
CA PHE A 503 -0.87 -8.97 16.95
C PHE A 503 -0.38 -10.33 16.43
N LEU A 504 0.56 -10.97 17.13
CA LEU A 504 1.12 -12.27 16.76
C LEU A 504 0.09 -13.40 16.89
N ASN A 505 -0.81 -13.32 17.87
CA ASN A 505 -1.86 -14.31 18.10
C ASN A 505 -3.14 -14.03 17.28
N ASN A 506 -3.15 -12.99 16.43
CA ASN A 506 -4.36 -12.53 15.71
C ASN A 506 -5.52 -12.16 16.64
N GLU A 507 -5.21 -11.67 17.83
CA GLU A 507 -6.16 -11.18 18.82
C GLU A 507 -6.36 -9.67 18.68
N TYR A 508 -7.47 -9.17 19.20
CA TYR A 508 -7.88 -7.78 19.09
C TYR A 508 -8.30 -7.22 20.45
N LYS A 509 -7.95 -5.97 20.71
CA LYS A 509 -8.56 -5.20 21.79
C LYS A 509 -9.86 -4.57 21.30
N GLN A 510 -10.86 -4.53 22.17
CA GLN A 510 -12.15 -3.89 21.90
C GLN A 510 -12.13 -2.43 22.35
N LEU A 511 -12.64 -1.53 21.50
CA LEU A 511 -12.85 -0.13 21.88
C LEU A 511 -13.81 -0.05 23.06
N ARG A 512 -13.41 0.65 24.11
CA ARG A 512 -14.24 0.92 25.27
C ARG A 512 -15.03 2.23 25.09
N PRO A 513 -16.22 2.35 25.72
CA PRO A 513 -16.96 3.62 25.70
C PRO A 513 -16.12 4.79 26.23
N MET A 514 -16.37 6.00 25.74
CA MET A 514 -15.65 7.19 26.18
C MET A 514 -15.74 7.44 27.70
N THR A 515 -16.82 6.99 28.34
CA THR A 515 -16.97 7.04 29.81
C THR A 515 -15.91 6.24 30.54
N TYR A 516 -15.51 5.09 30.01
CA TYR A 516 -14.43 4.28 30.56
C TYR A 516 -13.11 5.05 30.57
N TYR A 517 -12.75 5.71 29.45
CA TYR A 517 -11.51 6.47 29.35
C TYR A 517 -11.52 7.71 30.27
N LYS A 518 -12.67 8.35 30.46
CA LYS A 518 -12.79 9.49 31.40
C LYS A 518 -12.50 9.09 32.84
N GLN A 519 -12.76 7.85 33.21
CA GLN A 519 -12.52 7.33 34.57
C GLN A 519 -11.11 6.74 34.73
N ASN A 520 -10.49 6.27 33.66
CA ASN A 520 -9.28 5.45 33.70
C ASN A 520 -8.08 6.08 32.97
N TYR A 521 -8.06 7.39 32.72
CA TYR A 521 -6.90 8.04 32.08
C TYR A 521 -5.70 8.15 33.03
N LYS A 522 -4.48 7.93 32.51
CA LYS A 522 -3.22 8.02 33.27
C LYS A 522 -2.68 9.45 33.34
N SER A 523 -2.94 10.29 32.35
CA SER A 523 -2.50 11.69 32.30
C SER A 523 -3.56 12.57 31.65
N LYS A 524 -3.59 13.84 32.00
CA LYS A 524 -4.51 14.84 31.46
C LYS A 524 -3.74 16.09 31.05
N MET A 525 -3.89 16.49 29.79
CA MET A 525 -3.47 17.79 29.30
C MET A 525 -4.70 18.64 28.99
N ILE A 526 -4.75 19.86 29.49
CA ILE A 526 -5.79 20.85 29.14
C ILE A 526 -5.15 21.89 28.24
N ILE A 527 -5.56 21.91 26.98
CA ILE A 527 -5.21 22.96 26.03
C ILE A 527 -6.35 23.99 26.11
N LYS A 528 -6.02 25.21 26.54
CA LYS A 528 -6.97 26.33 26.67
C LYS A 528 -7.10 27.08 25.35
#